data_1511fb55274e3758ba212137aeea45e2
#
_entry.id   1511fb55274e3758ba212137aeea45e2
#
_cell.length_a   1.000
_cell.length_b   1.000
_cell.length_c   1.000
_cell.angle_alpha   90.00
_cell.angle_beta   90.00
_cell.angle_gamma   90.00
#
_symmetry.space_group_name_H-M   'P 1'
#
loop_
_entity.id
_entity.type
_entity.pdbx_description
1 polymer ?
#
loop_
_entity_poly.entity_id
_entity_poly.type
_entity_poly.pdbx_seq_one_letter_code
_entity_poly.pdbx_strand_id
1 'polypeptide(L)'
;LGSQALYYSDGTRTIDLSKDNLELSEGDNKVYLSPTEFGLEYGGSNGLNHLRINKSDQSLDFKYEDQLATFDNTNGLELNSSGKLLRYKDKELYVQYDQNKNIKLHPSDGVMVNLEDKSLGITGDDLTYDDGTNTYYVSASKLSLKENSGDKELEITPTKSYLNYDATTSISYENSKLTTTYGNKVFELSSDMQISYTDPDNQLSIDPTGMSLDRAGKTVSLTPSATASDMDMEISLSTTDYLRIKDGLLEYSEGSNEVKLGSQALYYSDGTRTIDL
;
A
#
# COMPACT_ATOMS: atom_id res chain seq x y z
N LEU A 1 32.97 2.44 69.27
CA LEU A 1 32.13 3.36 68.54
C LEU A 1 30.73 2.81 68.60
N GLY A 2 29.88 3.39 69.49
CA GLY A 2 28.50 3.03 69.62
C GLY A 2 27.68 3.47 68.40
N SER A 3 26.37 3.20 68.39
CA SER A 3 25.35 3.45 67.35
C SER A 3 25.14 4.95 67.04
N GLN A 4 26.12 5.82 67.33
CA GLN A 4 25.99 7.27 67.17
C GLN A 4 26.65 7.69 65.82
N ALA A 5 25.91 8.45 65.05
CA ALA A 5 26.42 9.13 63.86
C ALA A 5 27.48 10.16 64.22
N LEU A 6 28.52 10.28 63.46
CA LEU A 6 29.39 11.45 63.49
C LEU A 6 28.73 12.50 62.60
N TYR A 7 28.25 13.57 63.22
CA TYR A 7 27.65 14.71 62.53
C TYR A 7 28.43 15.97 62.82
N TYR A 8 28.78 16.67 61.76
CA TYR A 8 29.39 17.99 61.81
C TYR A 8 28.73 18.92 60.83
N SER A 9 28.41 20.12 61.26
CA SER A 9 27.94 21.17 60.36
C SER A 9 28.41 22.55 60.88
N ASP A 10 28.91 23.40 59.98
CA ASP A 10 29.25 24.80 60.22
C ASP A 10 28.27 25.78 59.56
N GLY A 11 27.10 25.28 59.10
CA GLY A 11 26.08 26.04 58.42
C GLY A 11 26.24 26.10 56.88
N THR A 12 27.42 25.78 56.35
CA THR A 12 27.72 25.77 54.93
C THR A 12 28.13 24.35 54.48
N ARG A 13 28.87 23.66 55.35
CA ARG A 13 29.37 22.31 55.12
C ARG A 13 28.76 21.32 56.09
N THR A 14 28.45 20.18 55.63
CA THR A 14 27.94 19.08 56.45
C THR A 14 28.77 17.81 56.19
N ILE A 15 29.11 17.14 57.29
CA ILE A 15 29.65 15.78 57.30
C ILE A 15 28.66 14.94 58.14
N ASP A 16 28.01 13.97 57.54
CA ASP A 16 27.17 13.02 58.21
C ASP A 16 27.69 11.60 57.96
N LEU A 17 28.13 10.94 59.01
CA LEU A 17 28.59 9.59 58.99
C LEU A 17 27.73 8.79 59.95
N SER A 18 26.76 8.08 59.46
CA SER A 18 25.87 7.22 60.23
C SER A 18 26.09 5.75 59.84
N LYS A 19 25.31 4.86 60.46
CA LYS A 19 25.34 3.44 60.13
C LYS A 19 24.95 3.21 58.69
N ASP A 20 24.02 3.99 58.17
CA ASP A 20 23.38 3.77 56.88
C ASP A 20 23.62 4.89 55.86
N ASN A 21 24.42 5.91 56.22
CA ASN A 21 24.68 7.05 55.34
C ASN A 21 26.08 7.66 55.58
N LEU A 22 26.76 7.93 54.48
CA LEU A 22 27.91 8.86 54.43
C LEU A 22 27.50 10.03 53.55
N GLU A 23 27.47 11.24 54.07
CA GLU A 23 27.19 12.42 53.31
C GLU A 23 28.22 13.49 53.59
N LEU A 24 28.75 14.09 52.52
CA LEU A 24 29.58 15.29 52.53
C LEU A 24 28.92 16.33 51.66
N SER A 25 28.56 17.50 52.21
CA SER A 25 27.94 18.55 51.42
C SER A 25 28.55 19.91 51.68
N GLU A 26 28.56 20.78 50.67
CA GLU A 26 28.90 22.19 50.71
C GLU A 26 28.01 22.97 49.77
N GLY A 27 27.04 23.72 50.30
CA GLY A 27 25.98 24.33 49.49
C GLY A 27 25.17 23.29 48.73
N ASP A 28 25.08 23.48 47.42
CA ASP A 28 24.38 22.55 46.52
C ASP A 28 25.25 21.36 46.07
N ASN A 29 26.51 21.31 46.49
CA ASN A 29 27.40 20.20 46.13
C ASN A 29 27.31 19.10 47.19
N LYS A 30 27.18 17.87 46.78
CA LYS A 30 26.97 16.74 47.66
C LYS A 30 27.63 15.48 47.15
N VAL A 31 28.26 14.74 48.04
CA VAL A 31 28.70 13.36 47.86
C VAL A 31 27.98 12.51 48.89
N TYR A 32 27.31 11.47 48.49
CA TYR A 32 26.63 10.58 49.43
C TYR A 32 26.76 9.13 49.05
N LEU A 33 26.72 8.29 50.04
CA LEU A 33 26.72 6.85 49.95
C LEU A 33 25.75 6.28 50.97
N SER A 34 24.74 5.55 50.51
CA SER A 34 23.78 4.84 51.34
C SER A 34 23.73 3.35 50.91
N PRO A 35 23.04 2.48 51.66
CA PRO A 35 22.84 1.09 51.24
C PRO A 35 22.17 0.92 49.86
N THR A 36 21.43 1.91 49.40
CA THR A 36 20.63 1.85 48.18
C THR A 36 21.15 2.76 47.07
N GLU A 37 21.98 3.77 47.39
CA GLU A 37 22.35 4.77 46.41
C GLU A 37 23.75 5.34 46.69
N PHE A 38 24.51 5.59 45.61
CA PHE A 38 25.69 6.46 45.59
C PHE A 38 25.42 7.66 44.69
N GLY A 39 25.79 8.85 45.13
CA GLY A 39 25.58 10.05 44.34
C GLY A 39 26.66 11.08 44.51
N LEU A 40 26.95 11.77 43.39
CA LEU A 40 27.71 13.03 43.33
C LEU A 40 26.78 14.06 42.73
N GLU A 41 26.54 15.15 43.43
CA GLU A 41 25.68 16.24 42.98
C GLU A 41 26.47 17.57 43.07
N TYR A 42 26.21 18.45 42.11
CA TYR A 42 26.72 19.82 42.18
C TYR A 42 25.74 20.78 41.52
N GLY A 43 25.74 22.01 41.97
CA GLY A 43 24.85 23.05 41.45
C GLY A 43 25.04 23.28 39.95
N GLY A 44 23.96 23.54 39.21
CA GLY A 44 23.96 23.87 37.78
C GLY A 44 22.87 24.89 37.45
N SER A 45 22.97 25.55 36.30
CA SER A 45 22.02 26.58 35.86
C SER A 45 20.61 26.06 35.64
N ASN A 46 20.44 24.77 35.29
CA ASN A 46 19.19 24.10 35.00
C ASN A 46 18.83 23.01 36.04
N GLY A 47 19.26 23.23 37.31
CA GLY A 47 19.11 22.32 38.44
C GLY A 47 20.39 21.53 38.72
N LEU A 48 20.28 20.56 39.66
CA LEU A 48 21.46 19.81 40.10
C LEU A 48 22.00 18.91 38.99
N ASN A 49 23.28 19.06 38.70
CA ASN A 49 24.04 18.10 37.94
C ASN A 49 24.38 16.91 38.85
N HIS A 50 24.33 15.70 38.33
CA HIS A 50 24.61 14.53 39.16
C HIS A 50 25.16 13.33 38.39
N LEU A 51 25.89 12.52 39.15
CA LEU A 51 26.12 11.13 38.82
C LEU A 51 25.51 10.29 39.96
N ARG A 52 24.57 9.40 39.64
CA ARG A 52 23.90 8.54 40.61
C ARG A 52 23.97 7.10 40.19
N ILE A 53 24.21 6.24 41.16
CA ILE A 53 24.07 4.80 41.04
C ILE A 53 23.00 4.39 42.05
N ASN A 54 21.85 3.90 41.55
CA ASN A 54 20.77 3.46 42.39
C ASN A 54 20.65 1.91 42.34
N LYS A 55 20.84 1.28 43.50
CA LYS A 55 20.79 -0.17 43.62
C LYS A 55 19.35 -0.69 43.53
N SER A 56 18.36 0.07 44.01
CA SER A 56 16.95 -0.36 43.99
C SER A 56 16.44 -0.48 42.57
N ASP A 57 16.77 0.46 41.71
CA ASP A 57 16.34 0.53 40.31
C ASP A 57 17.36 -0.07 39.37
N GLN A 58 18.54 -0.45 39.90
CA GLN A 58 19.68 -0.91 39.13
C GLN A 58 20.03 0.09 38.00
N SER A 59 19.98 1.38 38.35
CA SER A 59 20.21 2.47 37.39
C SER A 59 21.56 3.18 37.65
N LEU A 60 22.10 3.69 36.57
CA LEU A 60 23.19 4.66 36.52
C LEU A 60 22.69 5.88 35.78
N ASP A 61 22.63 7.02 36.47
CA ASP A 61 22.18 8.28 35.90
C ASP A 61 23.32 9.30 35.92
N PHE A 62 23.53 9.93 34.78
CA PHE A 62 24.41 11.07 34.63
C PHE A 62 23.62 12.24 34.07
N LYS A 63 23.57 13.32 34.81
CA LYS A 63 22.91 14.55 34.39
C LYS A 63 23.93 15.72 34.37
N TYR A 64 23.93 16.44 33.26
CA TYR A 64 24.63 17.70 33.13
C TYR A 64 23.70 18.72 32.47
N GLU A 65 23.24 19.70 33.23
CA GLU A 65 22.25 20.70 32.81
C GLU A 65 20.96 20.04 32.29
N ASP A 66 20.62 20.17 31.00
CA ASP A 66 19.47 19.60 30.35
C ASP A 66 19.76 18.23 29.68
N GLN A 67 21.01 17.75 29.79
CA GLN A 67 21.43 16.48 29.25
C GLN A 67 21.33 15.39 30.32
N LEU A 68 20.68 14.29 29.97
CA LEU A 68 20.52 13.13 30.85
C LEU A 68 20.97 11.87 30.12
N ALA A 69 21.84 11.10 30.75
CA ALA A 69 22.17 9.75 30.34
C ALA A 69 21.72 8.80 31.45
N THR A 70 20.89 7.86 31.13
CA THR A 70 20.39 6.82 32.04
C THR A 70 20.71 5.44 31.48
N PHE A 71 21.19 4.58 32.35
CA PHE A 71 21.32 3.16 32.07
C PHE A 71 20.59 2.35 33.15
N ASP A 72 19.50 1.69 32.81
CA ASP A 72 18.69 0.93 33.74
C ASP A 72 18.06 -0.31 33.08
N ASN A 73 17.48 -1.19 33.90
CA ASN A 73 16.81 -2.41 33.43
C ASN A 73 15.46 -2.13 32.73
N THR A 74 14.87 -0.95 32.95
CA THR A 74 13.56 -0.61 32.40
C THR A 74 13.69 0.05 31.02
N ASN A 75 14.62 0.98 30.86
CA ASN A 75 14.77 1.80 29.66
C ASN A 75 16.02 1.41 28.85
N GLY A 76 16.90 0.55 29.40
CA GLY A 76 18.18 0.26 28.80
C GLY A 76 19.14 1.45 28.86
N LEU A 77 19.83 1.76 27.77
CA LEU A 77 20.61 3.00 27.63
C LEU A 77 19.73 4.09 27.02
N GLU A 78 19.59 5.19 27.72
CA GLU A 78 18.90 6.38 27.22
C GLU A 78 19.78 7.61 27.35
N LEU A 79 19.92 8.38 26.27
CA LEU A 79 20.55 9.70 26.24
C LEU A 79 19.50 10.72 25.80
N ASN A 80 19.21 11.69 26.64
CA ASN A 80 18.23 12.73 26.38
C ASN A 80 18.90 14.11 26.49
N SER A 81 18.62 14.97 25.54
CA SER A 81 19.07 16.36 25.53
C SER A 81 18.04 17.23 24.82
N SER A 82 17.40 18.14 25.55
CA SER A 82 16.44 19.11 24.98
C SER A 82 15.38 18.46 24.09
N GLY A 83 14.83 17.28 24.50
CA GLY A 83 13.82 16.55 23.74
C GLY A 83 14.33 15.69 22.59
N LYS A 84 15.64 15.66 22.37
CA LYS A 84 16.31 14.70 21.49
C LYS A 84 16.66 13.46 22.27
N LEU A 85 16.34 12.29 21.73
CA LEU A 85 16.47 11.01 22.43
C LEU A 85 17.28 10.03 21.60
N LEU A 86 18.24 9.38 22.24
CA LEU A 86 18.85 8.14 21.77
C LEU A 86 18.56 7.08 22.83
N ARG A 87 17.91 5.99 22.45
CA ARG A 87 17.61 4.86 23.32
C ARG A 87 18.02 3.54 22.69
N TYR A 88 18.63 2.69 23.49
CA TYR A 88 18.87 1.29 23.13
C TYR A 88 18.29 0.40 24.23
N LYS A 89 17.23 -0.32 23.90
CA LYS A 89 16.53 -1.25 24.78
C LYS A 89 15.99 -2.44 24.01
N ASP A 90 16.03 -3.65 24.58
CA ASP A 90 15.43 -4.86 23.99
C ASP A 90 15.83 -5.13 22.54
N LYS A 91 17.07 -4.80 22.20
CA LYS A 91 17.67 -4.84 20.85
C LYS A 91 17.13 -3.78 19.89
N GLU A 92 16.28 -2.86 20.34
CA GLU A 92 15.82 -1.72 19.58
C GLU A 92 16.79 -0.56 19.77
N LEU A 93 17.23 0.05 18.68
CA LEU A 93 17.86 1.37 18.67
C LEU A 93 16.83 2.39 18.19
N TYR A 94 16.53 3.37 19.02
CA TYR A 94 15.63 4.46 18.73
C TYR A 94 16.34 5.79 18.83
N VAL A 95 16.27 6.60 17.77
CA VAL A 95 16.83 7.95 17.71
C VAL A 95 15.72 8.90 17.37
N GLN A 96 15.48 9.89 18.22
CA GLN A 96 14.48 10.91 18.02
C GLN A 96 15.13 12.29 18.02
N TYR A 97 14.86 13.06 16.99
CA TYR A 97 15.24 14.46 16.92
C TYR A 97 14.14 15.40 17.45
N ASP A 98 12.89 15.09 17.12
CA ASP A 98 11.66 15.70 17.65
C ASP A 98 10.50 14.68 17.58
N GLN A 99 9.29 15.08 17.97
CA GLN A 99 8.14 14.15 18.02
C GLN A 99 7.83 13.49 16.69
N ASN A 100 8.13 14.15 15.59
CA ASN A 100 7.77 13.71 14.24
C ASN A 100 8.99 13.24 13.41
N LYS A 101 10.20 13.31 13.98
CA LYS A 101 11.46 12.95 13.30
C LYS A 101 12.20 11.92 14.13
N ASN A 102 12.14 10.67 13.70
CA ASN A 102 12.78 9.58 14.41
C ASN A 102 13.24 8.45 13.48
N ILE A 103 14.17 7.68 13.99
CA ILE A 103 14.66 6.44 13.37
C ILE A 103 14.53 5.34 14.41
N LYS A 104 13.96 4.20 14.01
CA LYS A 104 13.85 2.98 14.78
C LYS A 104 14.54 1.84 14.03
N LEU A 105 15.40 1.11 14.72
CA LEU A 105 16.03 -0.12 14.23
C LEU A 105 15.71 -1.24 15.20
N HIS A 106 15.08 -2.29 14.71
CA HIS A 106 14.74 -3.45 15.52
C HIS A 106 14.92 -4.75 14.71
N PRO A 107 15.45 -5.84 15.29
CA PRO A 107 15.74 -7.07 14.54
C PRO A 107 14.53 -7.72 13.87
N SER A 108 13.33 -7.61 14.47
CA SER A 108 12.10 -8.18 13.89
C SER A 108 11.27 -7.17 13.11
N ASP A 109 11.31 -5.89 13.50
CA ASP A 109 10.48 -4.85 12.87
C ASP A 109 11.24 -4.12 11.74
N GLY A 110 12.54 -4.40 11.63
CA GLY A 110 13.40 -3.82 10.60
C GLY A 110 13.80 -2.38 10.88
N VAL A 111 13.80 -1.55 9.84
CA VAL A 111 14.18 -0.12 9.87
C VAL A 111 12.94 0.71 9.65
N MET A 112 12.69 1.68 10.50
CA MET A 112 11.65 2.70 10.30
C MET A 112 12.25 4.09 10.45
N VAL A 113 11.98 4.96 9.50
CA VAL A 113 12.38 6.37 9.51
C VAL A 113 11.15 7.22 9.31
N ASN A 114 10.87 8.10 10.26
CA ASN A 114 9.78 9.07 10.17
C ASN A 114 10.36 10.48 10.06
N LEU A 115 9.86 11.25 9.12
CA LEU A 115 10.24 12.63 8.84
C LEU A 115 8.96 13.45 8.60
N GLU A 116 8.35 13.93 9.68
CA GLU A 116 7.08 14.67 9.64
C GLU A 116 5.94 13.79 9.12
N ASP A 117 5.40 14.11 7.94
CA ASP A 117 4.34 13.37 7.24
C ASP A 117 4.87 12.24 6.33
N LYS A 118 6.19 12.03 6.33
CA LYS A 118 6.84 11.02 5.48
C LYS A 118 7.40 9.89 6.31
N SER A 119 7.31 8.68 5.79
CA SER A 119 7.91 7.52 6.43
C SER A 119 8.58 6.58 5.43
N LEU A 120 9.64 5.93 5.90
CA LEU A 120 10.30 4.83 5.22
C LEU A 120 10.35 3.64 6.17
N GLY A 121 9.81 2.51 5.75
CA GLY A 121 9.85 1.24 6.47
C GLY A 121 10.54 0.16 5.64
N ILE A 122 11.43 -0.60 6.26
CA ILE A 122 12.00 -1.83 5.70
C ILE A 122 11.76 -2.92 6.74
N THR A 123 10.87 -3.87 6.44
CA THR A 123 10.43 -4.91 7.37
C THR A 123 10.50 -6.26 6.69
N GLY A 124 11.43 -7.12 7.08
CA GLY A 124 11.67 -8.39 6.41
C GLY A 124 12.01 -8.18 4.94
N ASP A 125 11.15 -8.65 4.05
CA ASP A 125 11.31 -8.54 2.58
C ASP A 125 10.55 -7.35 1.98
N ASP A 126 9.93 -6.51 2.82
CA ASP A 126 9.07 -5.42 2.39
C ASP A 126 9.74 -4.06 2.56
N LEU A 127 9.60 -3.22 1.55
CA LEU A 127 9.94 -1.80 1.56
C LEU A 127 8.67 -0.98 1.40
N THR A 128 8.42 -0.09 2.33
CA THR A 128 7.33 0.89 2.25
C THR A 128 7.89 2.30 2.35
N TYR A 129 7.50 3.17 1.44
CA TYR A 129 7.76 4.60 1.53
C TYR A 129 6.45 5.36 1.38
N ASP A 130 6.17 6.25 2.30
CA ASP A 130 5.02 7.16 2.28
C ASP A 130 5.57 8.60 2.26
N ASP A 131 5.18 9.39 1.26
CA ASP A 131 5.57 10.79 1.13
C ASP A 131 4.50 11.79 1.65
N GLY A 132 3.46 11.25 2.33
CA GLY A 132 2.30 12.00 2.81
C GLY A 132 1.18 12.11 1.77
N THR A 133 1.49 11.90 0.51
CA THR A 133 0.56 11.96 -0.62
C THR A 133 0.40 10.60 -1.30
N ASN A 134 1.51 9.88 -1.43
CA ASN A 134 1.56 8.59 -2.10
C ASN A 134 2.27 7.56 -1.24
N THR A 135 1.80 6.32 -1.31
CA THR A 135 2.48 5.17 -0.71
C THR A 135 3.11 4.32 -1.81
N TYR A 136 4.39 4.03 -1.66
CA TYR A 136 5.19 3.12 -2.47
C TYR A 136 5.47 1.86 -1.68
N TYR A 137 5.12 0.72 -2.24
CA TYR A 137 5.32 -0.57 -1.59
C TYR A 137 6.03 -1.53 -2.53
N VAL A 138 7.06 -2.20 -2.05
CA VAL A 138 7.81 -3.21 -2.79
C VAL A 138 8.02 -4.43 -1.90
N SER A 139 7.67 -5.59 -2.41
CA SER A 139 7.96 -6.89 -1.79
C SER A 139 8.36 -7.91 -2.84
N ALA A 140 8.68 -9.13 -2.43
CA ALA A 140 8.95 -10.24 -3.35
C ALA A 140 7.75 -10.58 -4.26
N SER A 141 6.54 -10.24 -3.85
CA SER A 141 5.29 -10.61 -4.55
C SER A 141 4.50 -9.42 -5.09
N LYS A 142 4.89 -8.18 -4.77
CA LYS A 142 4.08 -7.01 -5.10
C LYS A 142 4.92 -5.75 -5.25
N LEU A 143 4.67 -4.99 -6.32
CA LEU A 143 5.02 -3.59 -6.47
C LEU A 143 3.72 -2.78 -6.49
N SER A 144 3.61 -1.76 -5.65
CA SER A 144 2.43 -0.88 -5.63
C SER A 144 2.84 0.57 -5.45
N LEU A 145 2.16 1.44 -6.17
CA LEU A 145 2.20 2.89 -6.01
C LEU A 145 0.76 3.36 -5.90
N LYS A 146 0.41 4.01 -4.82
CA LYS A 146 -0.96 4.43 -4.53
C LYS A 146 -1.01 5.88 -4.04
N GLU A 147 -1.95 6.65 -4.54
CA GLU A 147 -2.31 7.97 -4.00
C GLU A 147 -3.12 7.79 -2.72
N ASN A 148 -2.67 8.37 -1.59
CA ASN A 148 -3.27 8.12 -0.26
C ASN A 148 -4.72 8.62 -0.13
N SER A 149 -5.09 9.66 -0.87
CA SER A 149 -6.41 10.28 -0.81
C SER A 149 -7.25 10.09 -2.08
N GLY A 150 -6.77 9.30 -3.05
CA GLY A 150 -7.40 9.14 -4.36
C GLY A 150 -7.52 7.68 -4.81
N ASP A 151 -8.06 7.52 -6.00
CA ASP A 151 -8.25 6.21 -6.63
C ASP A 151 -7.08 5.80 -7.53
N LYS A 152 -6.05 6.66 -7.68
CA LYS A 152 -4.91 6.35 -8.53
C LYS A 152 -4.03 5.30 -7.89
N GLU A 153 -3.87 4.21 -8.57
CA GLU A 153 -3.06 3.09 -8.10
C GLU A 153 -2.43 2.34 -9.26
N LEU A 154 -1.14 2.08 -9.15
CA LEU A 154 -0.42 1.08 -9.96
C LEU A 154 -0.11 -0.11 -9.06
N GLU A 155 -0.50 -1.31 -9.48
CA GLU A 155 -0.12 -2.55 -8.82
C GLU A 155 0.42 -3.55 -9.83
N ILE A 156 1.53 -4.19 -9.49
CA ILE A 156 2.13 -5.28 -10.26
C ILE A 156 2.40 -6.44 -9.31
N THR A 157 1.83 -7.58 -9.64
CA THR A 157 2.08 -8.87 -8.99
C THR A 157 2.46 -9.92 -10.05
N PRO A 158 2.89 -11.13 -9.67
CA PRO A 158 3.19 -12.19 -10.65
C PRO A 158 2.01 -12.57 -11.57
N THR A 159 0.77 -12.35 -11.13
CA THR A 159 -0.43 -12.78 -11.85
C THR A 159 -1.29 -11.63 -12.37
N LYS A 160 -1.04 -10.41 -11.88
CA LYS A 160 -1.87 -9.25 -12.20
C LYS A 160 -1.03 -7.99 -12.29
N SER A 161 -1.35 -7.15 -13.25
CA SER A 161 -0.90 -5.77 -13.31
C SER A 161 -2.09 -4.88 -13.57
N TYR A 162 -2.25 -3.80 -12.81
CA TYR A 162 -3.28 -2.82 -13.13
C TYR A 162 -2.82 -1.39 -12.83
N LEU A 163 -3.39 -0.47 -13.56
CA LEU A 163 -3.27 0.97 -13.37
C LEU A 163 -4.69 1.54 -13.29
N ASN A 164 -5.10 2.03 -12.16
CA ASN A 164 -6.27 2.85 -11.99
C ASN A 164 -5.89 4.32 -12.08
N TYR A 165 -6.60 5.07 -12.87
CA TYR A 165 -6.47 6.53 -12.92
C TYR A 165 -7.55 7.20 -12.05
N ASP A 166 -8.77 6.63 -12.07
CA ASP A 166 -9.90 7.02 -11.24
C ASP A 166 -10.88 5.83 -11.11
N ALA A 167 -12.01 6.01 -10.41
CA ALA A 167 -13.00 4.97 -10.19
C ALA A 167 -13.59 4.35 -11.48
N THR A 168 -13.42 5.01 -12.63
CA THR A 168 -14.04 4.62 -13.91
C THR A 168 -13.03 4.37 -15.00
N THR A 169 -11.75 4.69 -14.78
CA THR A 169 -10.70 4.61 -15.80
C THR A 169 -9.57 3.71 -15.32
N SER A 170 -9.38 2.59 -15.99
CA SER A 170 -8.35 1.62 -15.62
C SER A 170 -7.80 0.84 -16.80
N ILE A 171 -6.58 0.30 -16.62
CA ILE A 171 -5.99 -0.72 -17.48
C ILE A 171 -5.57 -1.86 -16.55
N SER A 172 -5.94 -3.09 -16.89
CA SER A 172 -5.51 -4.27 -16.15
C SER A 172 -5.08 -5.40 -17.08
N TYR A 173 -4.11 -6.17 -16.61
CA TYR A 173 -3.73 -7.44 -17.20
C TYR A 173 -3.80 -8.52 -16.12
N GLU A 174 -4.72 -9.46 -16.28
CA GLU A 174 -4.93 -10.55 -15.33
C GLU A 174 -5.47 -11.78 -16.08
N ASN A 175 -5.07 -12.98 -15.68
CA ASN A 175 -5.50 -14.24 -16.27
C ASN A 175 -5.33 -14.27 -17.81
N SER A 176 -4.20 -13.73 -18.27
CA SER A 176 -3.88 -13.63 -19.71
C SER A 176 -4.85 -12.76 -20.52
N LYS A 177 -5.54 -11.84 -19.84
CA LYS A 177 -6.47 -10.89 -20.46
C LYS A 177 -6.07 -9.46 -20.14
N LEU A 178 -5.96 -8.62 -21.17
CA LEU A 178 -5.84 -7.17 -21.06
C LEU A 178 -7.24 -6.57 -21.10
N THR A 179 -7.58 -5.78 -20.09
CA THR A 179 -8.83 -5.01 -20.02
C THR A 179 -8.53 -3.53 -19.88
N THR A 180 -9.18 -2.71 -20.68
CA THR A 180 -9.16 -1.25 -20.54
C THR A 180 -10.57 -0.75 -20.31
N THR A 181 -10.78 0.01 -19.25
CA THR A 181 -12.06 0.61 -18.90
C THR A 181 -11.97 2.13 -18.97
N TYR A 182 -12.97 2.76 -19.55
CA TYR A 182 -13.14 4.20 -19.56
C TYR A 182 -14.62 4.56 -19.42
N GLY A 183 -15.03 4.95 -18.23
CA GLY A 183 -16.45 5.10 -17.91
C GLY A 183 -17.16 3.74 -18.01
N ASN A 184 -18.18 3.70 -18.85
CA ASN A 184 -18.95 2.49 -19.16
C ASN A 184 -18.51 1.78 -20.45
N LYS A 185 -17.33 2.13 -20.96
CA LYS A 185 -16.72 1.49 -22.14
C LYS A 185 -15.65 0.52 -21.69
N VAL A 186 -15.67 -0.69 -22.22
CA VAL A 186 -14.71 -1.73 -21.91
C VAL A 186 -14.13 -2.29 -23.20
N PHE A 187 -12.81 -2.36 -23.29
CA PHE A 187 -12.07 -3.07 -24.30
C PHE A 187 -11.31 -4.23 -23.65
N GLU A 188 -11.39 -5.40 -24.22
CA GLU A 188 -10.71 -6.60 -23.76
C GLU A 188 -9.95 -7.30 -24.88
N LEU A 189 -8.77 -7.80 -24.54
CA LEU A 189 -7.96 -8.66 -25.40
C LEU A 189 -7.48 -9.86 -24.57
N SER A 190 -7.85 -11.07 -24.98
CA SER A 190 -7.46 -12.31 -24.30
C SER A 190 -6.38 -13.08 -25.07
N SER A 191 -5.72 -14.01 -24.38
CA SER A 191 -4.73 -14.93 -24.98
C SER A 191 -5.32 -15.83 -26.07
N ASP A 192 -6.63 -16.07 -26.05
CA ASP A 192 -7.34 -16.89 -27.03
C ASP A 192 -7.67 -16.11 -28.31
N MET A 193 -6.97 -14.95 -28.53
CA MET A 193 -7.20 -14.03 -29.64
C MET A 193 -8.62 -13.45 -29.70
N GLN A 194 -9.29 -13.40 -28.57
CA GLN A 194 -10.58 -12.73 -28.48
C GLN A 194 -10.36 -11.24 -28.26
N ILE A 195 -11.04 -10.43 -29.05
CA ILE A 195 -11.12 -8.99 -28.91
C ILE A 195 -12.59 -8.64 -28.64
N SER A 196 -12.85 -7.94 -27.56
CA SER A 196 -14.16 -7.39 -27.30
C SER A 196 -14.12 -5.89 -27.00
N TYR A 197 -15.12 -5.19 -27.44
CA TYR A 197 -15.40 -3.81 -27.08
C TYR A 197 -16.88 -3.72 -26.73
N THR A 198 -17.18 -3.11 -25.60
CA THR A 198 -18.54 -2.91 -25.12
C THR A 198 -18.72 -1.49 -24.62
N ASP A 199 -19.75 -0.83 -25.07
CA ASP A 199 -20.30 0.37 -24.46
C ASP A 199 -21.84 0.20 -24.36
N PRO A 200 -22.62 1.13 -23.78
CA PRO A 200 -24.06 0.95 -23.58
C PRO A 200 -24.86 0.64 -24.84
N ASP A 201 -24.38 1.10 -25.99
CA ASP A 201 -25.13 1.00 -27.26
C ASP A 201 -24.45 0.13 -28.31
N ASN A 202 -23.16 -0.22 -28.09
CA ASN A 202 -22.36 -0.93 -29.08
C ASN A 202 -21.57 -2.08 -28.46
N GLN A 203 -21.50 -3.17 -29.18
CA GLN A 203 -20.67 -4.30 -28.82
C GLN A 203 -19.94 -4.82 -30.08
N LEU A 204 -18.61 -4.97 -29.97
CA LEU A 204 -17.78 -5.66 -30.95
C LEU A 204 -17.22 -6.92 -30.30
N SER A 205 -17.33 -8.04 -30.97
CA SER A 205 -16.65 -9.29 -30.61
C SER A 205 -15.91 -9.83 -31.84
N ILE A 206 -14.65 -10.20 -31.65
CA ILE A 206 -13.85 -10.93 -32.62
C ILE A 206 -13.22 -12.10 -31.87
N ASP A 207 -13.47 -13.30 -32.33
CA ASP A 207 -12.89 -14.50 -31.74
C ASP A 207 -12.70 -15.58 -32.80
N PRO A 208 -12.12 -16.75 -32.50
CA PRO A 208 -11.92 -17.82 -33.48
C PRO A 208 -13.22 -18.35 -34.13
N THR A 209 -14.40 -18.04 -33.57
CA THR A 209 -15.69 -18.44 -34.11
C THR A 209 -16.31 -17.38 -35.02
N GLY A 210 -15.70 -16.19 -35.12
CA GLY A 210 -16.15 -15.15 -36.02
C GLY A 210 -15.99 -13.73 -35.50
N MET A 211 -16.69 -12.83 -36.15
CA MET A 211 -16.77 -11.41 -35.78
C MET A 211 -18.26 -11.01 -35.69
N SER A 212 -18.60 -10.26 -34.68
CA SER A 212 -19.90 -9.64 -34.51
C SER A 212 -19.78 -8.20 -34.10
N LEU A 213 -20.55 -7.34 -34.74
CA LEU A 213 -20.74 -5.93 -34.35
C LEU A 213 -22.26 -5.75 -34.10
N ASP A 214 -22.61 -5.39 -32.89
CA ASP A 214 -23.97 -4.99 -32.50
C ASP A 214 -24.01 -3.48 -32.22
N ARG A 215 -25.09 -2.85 -32.68
CA ARG A 215 -25.43 -1.48 -32.34
C ARG A 215 -26.90 -1.37 -32.03
N ALA A 216 -27.24 -1.28 -30.75
CA ALA A 216 -28.66 -1.16 -30.32
C ALA A 216 -29.55 -2.24 -30.90
N GLY A 217 -29.11 -3.49 -30.94
CA GLY A 217 -29.84 -4.64 -31.47
C GLY A 217 -29.78 -4.80 -32.99
N LYS A 218 -28.96 -4.01 -33.66
CA LYS A 218 -28.66 -4.21 -35.10
C LYS A 218 -27.29 -4.84 -35.23
N THR A 219 -27.18 -5.97 -35.91
CA THR A 219 -25.96 -6.74 -35.93
C THR A 219 -25.34 -6.84 -37.35
N VAL A 220 -24.04 -6.88 -37.39
CA VAL A 220 -23.26 -7.36 -38.55
C VAL A 220 -22.39 -8.50 -38.03
N SER A 221 -22.52 -9.68 -38.59
CA SER A 221 -21.70 -10.82 -38.21
C SER A 221 -21.04 -11.50 -39.38
N LEU A 222 -19.82 -12.02 -39.12
CA LEU A 222 -19.08 -12.92 -40.00
C LEU A 222 -18.73 -14.15 -39.16
N THR A 223 -19.21 -15.30 -39.57
CA THR A 223 -18.97 -16.57 -38.86
C THR A 223 -18.53 -17.67 -39.86
N PRO A 224 -17.65 -18.60 -39.46
CA PRO A 224 -17.36 -19.75 -40.28
C PRO A 224 -18.67 -20.52 -40.60
N SER A 225 -18.86 -20.85 -41.83
CA SER A 225 -20.03 -21.66 -42.23
C SER A 225 -19.94 -23.06 -41.62
N ALA A 226 -21.06 -23.55 -41.09
CA ALA A 226 -21.14 -24.90 -40.52
C ALA A 226 -21.00 -26.01 -41.58
N THR A 227 -21.26 -25.69 -42.86
CA THR A 227 -21.38 -26.69 -43.93
C THR A 227 -20.41 -26.49 -45.08
N ALA A 228 -19.76 -25.34 -45.14
CA ALA A 228 -18.82 -25.00 -46.21
C ALA A 228 -17.48 -24.47 -45.66
N SER A 229 -16.44 -24.44 -46.50
CA SER A 229 -15.15 -23.80 -46.13
C SER A 229 -15.21 -22.28 -46.17
N ASP A 230 -16.38 -21.72 -46.33
CA ASP A 230 -16.63 -20.30 -46.52
C ASP A 230 -17.07 -19.60 -45.19
N MET A 231 -17.19 -18.31 -45.25
CA MET A 231 -17.71 -17.50 -44.15
C MET A 231 -19.18 -17.14 -44.41
N ASP A 232 -20.02 -17.33 -43.41
CA ASP A 232 -21.36 -16.78 -43.40
C ASP A 232 -21.30 -15.30 -43.00
N MET A 233 -22.08 -14.46 -43.67
CA MET A 233 -22.22 -13.04 -43.34
C MET A 233 -23.69 -12.74 -43.08
N GLU A 234 -23.96 -12.01 -42.01
CA GLU A 234 -25.29 -11.51 -41.72
C GLU A 234 -25.29 -10.04 -41.33
N ILE A 235 -26.17 -9.25 -41.90
CA ILE A 235 -26.53 -7.90 -41.49
C ILE A 235 -27.96 -7.94 -41.05
N SER A 236 -28.23 -7.81 -39.76
CA SER A 236 -29.57 -7.86 -39.19
C SER A 236 -29.97 -6.48 -38.65
N LEU A 237 -31.07 -5.96 -39.07
CA LEU A 237 -31.68 -4.71 -38.57
C LEU A 237 -32.82 -5.00 -37.56
N SER A 238 -33.40 -6.15 -37.65
CA SER A 238 -34.40 -6.69 -36.71
C SER A 238 -34.47 -8.22 -36.88
N THR A 239 -35.33 -8.90 -36.16
CA THR A 239 -35.55 -10.35 -36.33
C THR A 239 -36.17 -10.72 -37.67
N THR A 240 -36.78 -9.75 -38.37
CA THR A 240 -37.46 -9.94 -39.65
C THR A 240 -36.77 -9.22 -40.82
N ASP A 241 -35.84 -8.30 -40.52
CA ASP A 241 -35.21 -7.47 -41.53
C ASP A 241 -33.69 -7.75 -41.54
N TYR A 242 -33.25 -8.50 -42.55
CA TYR A 242 -31.84 -8.89 -42.64
C TYR A 242 -31.41 -9.11 -44.10
N LEU A 243 -30.09 -8.99 -44.30
CA LEU A 243 -29.38 -9.46 -45.47
C LEU A 243 -28.33 -10.46 -45.03
N ARG A 244 -28.33 -11.68 -45.55
CA ARG A 244 -27.32 -12.67 -45.20
C ARG A 244 -26.84 -13.49 -46.37
N ILE A 245 -25.60 -13.91 -46.30
CA ILE A 245 -25.03 -14.97 -47.10
C ILE A 245 -24.78 -16.12 -46.14
N LYS A 246 -25.51 -17.21 -46.33
CA LYS A 246 -25.42 -18.38 -45.47
C LYS A 246 -25.49 -19.65 -46.31
N ASP A 247 -24.58 -20.58 -46.08
CA ASP A 247 -24.51 -21.86 -46.79
C ASP A 247 -24.56 -21.71 -48.35
N GLY A 248 -23.98 -20.63 -48.85
CA GLY A 248 -23.96 -20.33 -50.30
C GLY A 248 -25.22 -19.70 -50.85
N LEU A 249 -26.19 -19.34 -49.97
CA LEU A 249 -27.42 -18.63 -50.35
C LEU A 249 -27.33 -17.17 -49.98
N LEU A 250 -27.70 -16.29 -50.87
CA LEU A 250 -28.00 -14.90 -50.56
C LEU A 250 -29.47 -14.76 -50.18
N GLU A 251 -29.75 -14.32 -48.97
CA GLU A 251 -31.07 -14.10 -48.45
C GLU A 251 -31.29 -12.64 -48.06
N TYR A 252 -32.41 -12.08 -48.49
CA TYR A 252 -32.87 -10.77 -48.07
C TYR A 252 -34.28 -10.93 -47.48
N SER A 253 -34.52 -10.31 -46.34
CA SER A 253 -35.82 -10.25 -45.70
C SER A 253 -36.13 -8.83 -45.22
N GLU A 254 -37.35 -8.36 -45.44
CA GLU A 254 -37.89 -7.10 -44.93
C GLU A 254 -39.37 -7.33 -44.58
N GLY A 255 -39.69 -7.44 -43.31
CA GLY A 255 -41.01 -7.78 -42.84
C GLY A 255 -41.50 -9.13 -43.34
N SER A 256 -42.49 -9.10 -44.24
CA SER A 256 -43.05 -10.32 -44.90
C SER A 256 -42.45 -10.59 -46.28
N ASN A 257 -41.57 -9.71 -46.75
CA ASN A 257 -40.92 -9.92 -48.04
C ASN A 257 -39.61 -10.69 -47.87
N GLU A 258 -39.45 -11.73 -48.64
CA GLU A 258 -38.27 -12.58 -48.60
C GLU A 258 -37.77 -12.89 -50.02
N VAL A 259 -36.43 -12.78 -50.22
CA VAL A 259 -35.75 -13.15 -51.45
C VAL A 259 -34.62 -14.10 -51.09
N LYS A 260 -34.54 -15.26 -51.77
CA LYS A 260 -33.39 -16.18 -51.65
C LYS A 260 -32.84 -16.48 -53.04
N LEU A 261 -31.53 -16.32 -53.19
CA LEU A 261 -30.83 -16.59 -54.42
C LEU A 261 -29.67 -17.54 -54.16
N GLY A 262 -29.72 -18.70 -54.76
CA GLY A 262 -28.69 -19.70 -54.72
C GLY A 262 -28.22 -20.09 -56.13
N SER A 263 -27.28 -21.01 -56.23
CA SER A 263 -26.72 -21.45 -57.54
C SER A 263 -27.76 -22.19 -58.44
N GLN A 264 -28.85 -22.68 -57.85
CA GLN A 264 -29.88 -23.45 -58.55
C GLN A 264 -31.28 -23.11 -58.06
N ALA A 265 -31.49 -22.02 -57.33
CA ALA A 265 -32.79 -21.66 -56.77
C ALA A 265 -32.96 -20.14 -56.72
N LEU A 266 -34.10 -19.66 -57.10
CA LEU A 266 -34.59 -18.32 -56.84
C LEU A 266 -35.91 -18.43 -56.14
N TYR A 267 -35.98 -17.89 -54.90
CA TYR A 267 -37.21 -17.83 -54.12
C TYR A 267 -37.57 -16.38 -53.85
N TYR A 268 -38.83 -16.05 -54.02
CA TYR A 268 -39.39 -14.74 -53.64
C TYR A 268 -40.73 -14.97 -52.93
N SER A 269 -40.95 -14.28 -51.84
CA SER A 269 -42.25 -14.20 -51.18
C SER A 269 -42.49 -12.76 -50.71
N ASP A 270 -43.74 -12.29 -50.82
CA ASP A 270 -44.23 -11.03 -50.26
C ASP A 270 -45.25 -11.27 -49.13
N GLY A 271 -45.26 -12.47 -48.56
CA GLY A 271 -46.20 -12.89 -47.53
C GLY A 271 -47.58 -13.28 -48.10
N THR A 272 -47.85 -13.01 -49.39
CA THR A 272 -49.12 -13.34 -50.09
C THR A 272 -48.87 -14.17 -51.33
N ARG A 273 -47.74 -13.86 -52.02
CA ARG A 273 -47.36 -14.52 -53.26
C ARG A 273 -46.00 -15.18 -53.10
N THR A 274 -45.84 -16.34 -53.69
CA THR A 274 -44.56 -17.06 -53.69
C THR A 274 -44.16 -17.38 -55.12
N ILE A 275 -42.90 -17.17 -55.45
CA ILE A 275 -42.27 -17.61 -56.68
C ILE A 275 -41.08 -18.49 -56.26
N ASP A 276 -41.04 -19.70 -56.73
CA ASP A 276 -39.99 -20.68 -56.47
C ASP A 276 -39.56 -21.26 -57.83
N LEU A 277 -38.25 -21.04 -58.20
CA LEU A 277 -37.69 -21.42 -59.51
C LEU A 277 -36.43 -22.23 -59.32
#